data_66e15e2d861397d1c216f674fd7197d0
#
_entry.id   66e15e2d861397d1c216f674fd7197d0
#
_cell.length_a   1.000
_cell.length_b   1.000
_cell.length_c   1.000
_cell.angle_alpha   90.00
_cell.angle_beta   90.00
_cell.angle_gamma   90.00
#
_symmetry.space_group_name_H-M   'P 1'
#
loop_
_entity.id
_entity.type
_entity.pdbx_description
1 polymer ?
#
loop_
_entity_poly.entity_id
_entity_poly.type
_entity_poly.pdbx_seq_one_letter_code
_entity_poly.pdbx_strand_id
1 'polypeptide(L)'
;MFGLSMLLVVVLANVVKFPAFRFGPQYAAATGHSLLDGYRRQGRWTLVVFALLTLGTMFTITAVVTLVSAGVTTAWLGLDPLLASTVGAANGPVVVSAVILAVGATLLSCGGYVWLDRFIKVVMPALSICTVLAMITQWHNINWSWDALIPSGAVFDLAGIAFCVALIGWMPSAIDISVWSSLWTLARADHSGTKPEPRNVLLDFDVGYLGTLLLALAFVLLGTGLMHGQGLTFENSASKFAAQVIDLYTTSLGGWARPVIGTAAFLVMLSTVVTVVDAFPRVLAALVVQMRLAFSPQSTAGDSFPPEGDRRVYRASFAVLCAGALAILIWGMSSFTALVDLATTLSFLTAPVLSYFNHRAIHAAEVPKDQQPGAGMTTWSWIAIVLQAAFALYFLWFKFGPSAA
;
A
#
# COMPACT_ATOMS: atom_id res chain seq x y z
N MET A 1 -3.97 -17.67 11.99
CA MET A 1 -5.20 -17.53 12.80
C MET A 1 -6.42 -18.08 12.05
N PHE A 2 -6.85 -17.50 10.94
CA PHE A 2 -8.14 -17.81 10.31
C PHE A 2 -8.06 -18.76 9.10
N GLY A 3 -6.88 -19.24 8.73
CA GLY A 3 -6.68 -20.25 7.68
C GLY A 3 -7.28 -19.89 6.32
N LEU A 4 -7.92 -20.86 5.68
CA LEU A 4 -8.49 -20.73 4.32
C LEU A 4 -9.60 -19.67 4.19
N SER A 5 -10.32 -19.35 5.28
CA SER A 5 -11.39 -18.34 5.22
C SER A 5 -10.89 -16.95 4.78
N MET A 6 -9.60 -16.67 4.96
CA MET A 6 -8.99 -15.42 4.51
C MET A 6 -8.85 -15.33 2.99
N LEU A 7 -8.89 -16.44 2.25
CA LEU A 7 -8.94 -16.39 0.77
C LEU A 7 -10.14 -15.59 0.28
N LEU A 8 -11.32 -15.85 0.86
CA LEU A 8 -12.53 -15.11 0.51
C LEU A 8 -12.41 -13.62 0.83
N VAL A 9 -11.86 -13.29 1.99
CA VAL A 9 -11.65 -11.89 2.40
C VAL A 9 -10.68 -11.17 1.44
N VAL A 10 -9.57 -11.84 1.06
CA VAL A 10 -8.59 -11.29 0.12
C VAL A 10 -9.21 -11.07 -1.26
N VAL A 11 -9.95 -12.05 -1.78
CA VAL A 11 -10.64 -11.92 -3.08
C VAL A 11 -11.66 -10.78 -3.04
N LEU A 12 -12.51 -10.73 -2.02
CA LEU A 12 -13.52 -9.68 -1.88
C LEU A 12 -12.89 -8.29 -1.75
N ALA A 13 -11.81 -8.15 -0.96
CA ALA A 13 -11.10 -6.88 -0.82
C ALA A 13 -10.57 -6.38 -2.18
N ASN A 14 -9.96 -7.27 -2.96
CA ASN A 14 -9.46 -6.93 -4.29
C ASN A 14 -10.59 -6.59 -5.26
N VAL A 15 -11.65 -7.40 -5.31
CA VAL A 15 -12.81 -7.15 -6.19
C VAL A 15 -13.47 -5.81 -5.85
N VAL A 16 -13.68 -5.51 -4.57
CA VAL A 16 -14.32 -4.27 -4.13
C VAL A 16 -13.45 -3.04 -4.38
N LYS A 17 -12.13 -3.14 -4.30
CA LYS A 17 -11.24 -1.99 -4.51
C LYS A 17 -10.82 -1.79 -5.97
N PHE A 18 -10.98 -2.78 -6.83
CA PHE A 18 -10.51 -2.76 -8.22
C PHE A 18 -10.91 -1.49 -9.00
N PRO A 19 -12.19 -1.06 -9.03
CA PRO A 19 -12.57 0.13 -9.78
C PRO A 19 -11.83 1.39 -9.32
N ALA A 20 -11.74 1.59 -8.00
CA ALA A 20 -11.10 2.77 -7.42
C ALA A 20 -9.62 2.88 -7.78
N PHE A 21 -8.89 1.77 -7.79
CA PHE A 21 -7.49 1.75 -8.22
C PHE A 21 -7.33 2.00 -9.71
N ARG A 22 -8.19 1.37 -10.53
CA ARG A 22 -8.14 1.44 -11.99
C ARG A 22 -8.41 2.85 -12.52
N PHE A 23 -9.27 3.60 -11.85
CA PHE A 23 -9.65 4.95 -12.27
C PHE A 23 -8.49 5.96 -12.20
N GLY A 24 -7.47 5.73 -11.36
CA GLY A 24 -6.30 6.60 -11.28
C GLY A 24 -5.51 6.70 -12.59
N PRO A 25 -4.88 5.63 -13.05
CA PRO A 25 -4.15 5.63 -14.30
C PRO A 25 -5.05 5.84 -15.52
N GLN A 26 -6.33 5.39 -15.47
CA GLN A 26 -7.30 5.64 -16.53
C GLN A 26 -7.57 7.13 -16.71
N TYR A 27 -7.82 7.86 -15.62
CA TYR A 27 -8.06 9.30 -15.67
C TYR A 27 -6.83 10.05 -16.24
N ALA A 28 -5.63 9.69 -15.77
CA ALA A 28 -4.40 10.32 -16.24
C ALA A 28 -4.15 10.08 -17.74
N ALA A 29 -4.37 8.86 -18.22
CA ALA A 29 -4.22 8.52 -19.63
C ALA A 29 -5.27 9.19 -20.52
N ALA A 30 -6.51 9.29 -20.03
CA ALA A 30 -7.63 9.87 -20.76
C ALA A 30 -7.56 11.41 -20.89
N THR A 31 -7.11 12.07 -19.82
CA THR A 31 -7.18 13.54 -19.74
C THR A 31 -5.83 14.24 -19.86
N GLY A 32 -4.72 13.54 -19.61
CA GLY A 32 -3.41 14.16 -19.43
C GLY A 32 -3.25 14.95 -18.12
N HIS A 33 -4.18 14.75 -17.18
CA HIS A 33 -4.18 15.41 -15.87
C HIS A 33 -4.17 14.38 -14.73
N SER A 34 -3.68 14.78 -13.55
CA SER A 34 -3.70 13.91 -12.38
C SER A 34 -5.10 13.85 -11.73
N LEU A 35 -5.35 12.81 -10.92
CA LEU A 35 -6.59 12.74 -10.13
C LEU A 35 -6.78 13.96 -9.22
N LEU A 36 -5.70 14.62 -8.77
CA LEU A 36 -5.79 15.84 -7.97
C LEU A 36 -6.43 17.00 -8.74
N ASP A 37 -6.18 17.10 -10.05
CA ASP A 37 -6.88 18.06 -10.90
C ASP A 37 -8.38 17.71 -11.01
N GLY A 38 -8.68 16.43 -11.20
CA GLY A 38 -10.06 15.93 -11.18
C GLY A 38 -10.76 16.22 -9.85
N TYR A 39 -10.08 16.10 -8.72
CA TYR A 39 -10.63 16.48 -7.41
C TYR A 39 -10.86 17.99 -7.32
N ARG A 40 -9.92 18.83 -7.77
CA ARG A 40 -10.12 20.28 -7.82
C ARG A 40 -11.39 20.66 -8.60
N ARG A 41 -11.64 20.02 -9.73
CA ARG A 41 -12.82 20.28 -10.57
C ARG A 41 -14.13 19.85 -9.91
N GLN A 42 -14.09 18.87 -9.00
CA GLN A 42 -15.26 18.49 -8.20
C GLN A 42 -15.62 19.53 -7.12
N GLY A 43 -14.66 20.39 -6.74
CA GLY A 43 -14.86 21.46 -5.77
C GLY A 43 -13.66 21.61 -4.81
N ARG A 44 -13.53 22.79 -4.19
CA ARG A 44 -12.43 23.07 -3.25
C ARG A 44 -12.44 22.12 -2.04
N TRP A 45 -13.62 21.70 -1.60
CA TRP A 45 -13.77 20.84 -0.44
C TRP A 45 -13.12 19.44 -0.63
N THR A 46 -13.12 18.91 -1.84
CA THR A 46 -12.51 17.60 -2.12
C THR A 46 -11.00 17.62 -1.94
N LEU A 47 -10.33 18.73 -2.35
CA LEU A 47 -8.90 18.91 -2.11
C LEU A 47 -8.59 19.04 -0.60
N VAL A 48 -9.44 19.75 0.15
CA VAL A 48 -9.27 19.89 1.60
C VAL A 48 -9.44 18.55 2.30
N VAL A 49 -10.49 17.80 1.95
CA VAL A 49 -10.71 16.45 2.51
C VAL A 49 -9.54 15.53 2.14
N PHE A 50 -9.12 15.52 0.88
CA PHE A 50 -7.96 14.72 0.46
C PHE A 50 -6.68 15.10 1.22
N ALA A 51 -6.43 16.39 1.42
CA ALA A 51 -5.30 16.87 2.21
C ALA A 51 -5.33 16.34 3.65
N LEU A 52 -6.49 16.43 4.30
CA LEU A 52 -6.67 15.95 5.67
C LEU A 52 -6.45 14.42 5.77
N LEU A 53 -7.01 13.66 4.82
CA LEU A 53 -6.82 12.22 4.78
C LEU A 53 -5.35 11.84 4.54
N THR A 54 -4.68 12.50 3.60
CA THR A 54 -3.27 12.26 3.31
C THR A 54 -2.37 12.62 4.49
N LEU A 55 -2.56 13.79 5.10
CA LEU A 55 -1.80 14.21 6.28
C LEU A 55 -2.03 13.29 7.49
N GLY A 56 -3.26 12.75 7.64
CA GLY A 56 -3.62 11.80 8.70
C GLY A 56 -2.99 10.41 8.53
N THR A 57 -2.62 10.01 7.32
CA THR A 57 -2.14 8.65 7.03
C THR A 57 -0.66 8.58 6.66
N MET A 58 -0.08 9.62 6.03
CA MET A 58 1.25 9.56 5.43
C MET A 58 2.37 9.23 6.42
N PHE A 59 2.31 9.75 7.63
CA PHE A 59 3.35 9.52 8.64
C PHE A 59 3.31 8.10 9.19
N THR A 60 2.10 7.59 9.49
CA THR A 60 1.91 6.22 10.00
C THR A 60 2.26 5.19 8.95
N ILE A 61 1.85 5.39 7.69
CA ILE A 61 2.20 4.51 6.56
C ILE A 61 3.72 4.47 6.38
N THR A 62 4.38 5.62 6.33
CA THR A 62 5.84 5.69 6.17
C THR A 62 6.56 5.05 7.35
N ALA A 63 6.12 5.27 8.58
CA ALA A 63 6.69 4.67 9.79
C ALA A 63 6.59 3.14 9.74
N VAL A 64 5.40 2.59 9.43
CA VAL A 64 5.18 1.13 9.33
C VAL A 64 6.04 0.51 8.25
N VAL A 65 6.00 1.05 7.03
CA VAL A 65 6.75 0.50 5.89
C VAL A 65 8.25 0.52 6.18
N THR A 66 8.75 1.59 6.78
CA THR A 66 10.16 1.71 7.17
C THR A 66 10.53 0.74 8.29
N LEU A 67 9.66 0.56 9.30
CA LEU A 67 9.87 -0.37 10.41
C LEU A 67 9.89 -1.84 9.93
N VAL A 68 8.96 -2.22 9.03
CA VAL A 68 8.96 -3.56 8.42
C VAL A 68 10.25 -3.79 7.63
N SER A 69 10.67 -2.79 6.86
CA SER A 69 11.93 -2.82 6.11
C SER A 69 13.15 -2.97 7.03
N ALA A 70 13.15 -2.25 8.16
CA ALA A 70 14.17 -2.38 9.19
C ALA A 70 14.19 -3.79 9.80
N GLY A 71 13.02 -4.36 10.08
CA GLY A 71 12.89 -5.73 10.58
C GLY A 71 13.44 -6.76 9.60
N VAL A 72 13.09 -6.65 8.32
CA VAL A 72 13.63 -7.54 7.27
C VAL A 72 15.15 -7.41 7.15
N THR A 73 15.68 -6.19 7.17
CA THR A 73 17.12 -5.93 7.11
C THR A 73 17.84 -6.54 8.30
N THR A 74 17.32 -6.35 9.50
CA THR A 74 17.87 -6.87 10.75
C THR A 74 17.87 -8.40 10.77
N ALA A 75 16.75 -9.03 10.40
CA ALA A 75 16.61 -10.48 10.35
C ALA A 75 17.51 -11.13 9.29
N TRP A 76 17.59 -10.51 8.10
CA TRP A 76 18.40 -11.05 7.00
C TRP A 76 19.89 -10.95 7.27
N LEU A 77 20.36 -9.81 7.79
CA LEU A 77 21.78 -9.58 8.09
C LEU A 77 22.20 -10.07 9.48
N GLY A 78 21.27 -10.56 10.31
CA GLY A 78 21.55 -11.02 11.67
C GLY A 78 22.04 -9.92 12.60
N LEU A 79 21.51 -8.70 12.49
CA LEU A 79 21.99 -7.52 13.22
C LEU A 79 21.52 -7.43 14.68
N ASP A 80 20.56 -8.26 15.12
CA ASP A 80 20.00 -8.19 16.48
C ASP A 80 21.06 -8.17 17.58
N PRO A 81 22.11 -9.05 17.61
CA PRO A 81 23.13 -9.02 18.66
C PRO A 81 23.96 -7.74 18.65
N LEU A 82 24.32 -7.26 17.44
CA LEU A 82 25.10 -6.03 17.27
C LEU A 82 24.30 -4.80 17.78
N LEU A 83 23.04 -4.68 17.39
CA LEU A 83 22.19 -3.59 17.79
C LEU A 83 21.93 -3.59 19.29
N ALA A 84 21.69 -4.77 19.88
CA ALA A 84 21.50 -4.91 21.31
C ALA A 84 22.71 -4.45 22.12
N SER A 85 23.93 -4.76 21.65
CA SER A 85 25.18 -4.39 22.32
C SER A 85 25.59 -2.93 22.10
N THR A 86 25.22 -2.29 20.97
CA THR A 86 25.67 -0.94 20.63
C THR A 86 24.70 0.16 21.02
N VAL A 87 23.42 -0.01 20.70
CA VAL A 87 22.39 1.03 20.88
C VAL A 87 21.25 0.58 21.80
N GLY A 88 21.27 -0.65 22.24
CA GLY A 88 20.22 -1.29 23.01
C GLY A 88 19.09 -1.85 22.11
N ALA A 89 18.52 -2.97 22.55
CA ALA A 89 17.50 -3.70 21.76
C ALA A 89 16.26 -2.85 21.43
N ALA A 90 15.89 -1.92 22.31
CA ALA A 90 14.74 -1.03 22.09
C ALA A 90 14.98 0.02 20.99
N ASN A 91 16.21 0.53 20.86
CA ASN A 91 16.57 1.55 19.89
C ASN A 91 16.99 0.98 18.52
N GLY A 92 17.34 -0.29 18.46
CA GLY A 92 17.80 -0.97 17.23
C GLY A 92 16.86 -0.74 16.03
N PRO A 93 15.54 -1.00 16.15
CA PRO A 93 14.60 -0.78 15.03
C PRO A 93 14.56 0.67 14.54
N VAL A 94 14.66 1.65 15.44
CA VAL A 94 14.65 3.08 15.10
C VAL A 94 15.92 3.46 14.33
N VAL A 95 17.10 2.99 14.80
CA VAL A 95 18.38 3.26 14.14
C VAL A 95 18.42 2.65 12.73
N VAL A 96 17.99 1.40 12.57
CA VAL A 96 17.93 0.77 11.24
C VAL A 96 16.93 1.49 10.33
N SER A 97 15.78 1.91 10.87
CA SER A 97 14.79 2.71 10.14
C SER A 97 15.38 4.04 9.65
N ALA A 98 16.12 4.73 10.50
CA ALA A 98 16.79 5.99 10.12
C ALA A 98 17.83 5.76 9.00
N VAL A 99 18.60 4.68 9.09
CA VAL A 99 19.56 4.31 8.04
C VAL A 99 18.85 4.01 6.72
N ILE A 100 17.75 3.26 6.74
CA ILE A 100 16.97 2.94 5.53
C ILE A 100 16.38 4.19 4.90
N LEU A 101 15.84 5.12 5.70
CA LEU A 101 15.36 6.41 5.19
C LEU A 101 16.50 7.25 4.57
N ALA A 102 17.67 7.26 5.20
CA ALA A 102 18.84 7.92 4.65
C ALA A 102 19.33 7.29 3.33
N VAL A 103 19.32 5.95 3.24
CA VAL A 103 19.61 5.22 1.99
C VAL A 103 18.58 5.57 0.93
N GLY A 104 17.29 5.56 1.25
CA GLY A 104 16.22 5.96 0.34
C GLY A 104 16.38 7.39 -0.17
N ALA A 105 16.69 8.34 0.72
CA ALA A 105 16.97 9.73 0.38
C ALA A 105 18.16 9.85 -0.58
N THR A 106 19.24 9.10 -0.32
CA THR A 106 20.43 9.09 -1.17
C THR A 106 20.11 8.52 -2.56
N LEU A 107 19.39 7.39 -2.62
CA LEU A 107 18.99 6.78 -3.89
C LEU A 107 18.15 7.73 -4.75
N LEU A 108 17.19 8.44 -4.14
CA LEU A 108 16.36 9.41 -4.84
C LEU A 108 17.18 10.63 -5.31
N SER A 109 18.13 11.10 -4.50
CA SER A 109 18.96 12.29 -4.81
C SER A 109 19.98 12.01 -5.90
N CYS A 110 20.55 10.80 -5.94
CA CYS A 110 21.62 10.41 -6.88
C CYS A 110 21.11 9.76 -8.16
N GLY A 111 19.80 9.66 -8.36
CA GLY A 111 19.23 8.94 -9.52
C GLY A 111 19.43 7.40 -9.46
N GLY A 112 19.83 6.88 -8.29
CA GLY A 112 20.05 5.44 -8.07
C GLY A 112 18.78 4.59 -8.16
N TYR A 113 17.62 5.20 -8.24
CA TYR A 113 16.34 4.53 -8.46
C TYR A 113 16.33 3.63 -9.70
N VAL A 114 17.03 4.02 -10.77
CA VAL A 114 17.13 3.21 -12.01
C VAL A 114 17.80 1.85 -11.76
N TRP A 115 18.80 1.80 -10.89
CA TRP A 115 19.43 0.55 -10.50
C TRP A 115 18.49 -0.33 -9.68
N LEU A 116 17.81 0.26 -8.70
CA LEU A 116 16.84 -0.44 -7.87
C LEU A 116 15.70 -1.01 -8.73
N ASP A 117 15.16 -0.23 -9.66
CA ASP A 117 14.12 -0.68 -10.62
C ASP A 117 14.58 -1.89 -11.46
N ARG A 118 15.83 -1.90 -11.92
CA ARG A 118 16.37 -3.05 -12.67
C ARG A 118 16.46 -4.30 -11.81
N PHE A 119 16.94 -4.17 -10.57
CA PHE A 119 17.01 -5.32 -9.64
C PHE A 119 15.63 -5.85 -9.30
N ILE A 120 14.69 -4.98 -9.02
CA ILE A 120 13.31 -5.35 -8.70
C ILE A 120 12.64 -6.11 -9.84
N LYS A 121 12.88 -5.75 -11.10
CA LYS A 121 12.35 -6.46 -12.28
C LYS A 121 12.83 -7.92 -12.37
N VAL A 122 13.94 -8.27 -11.73
CA VAL A 122 14.44 -9.66 -11.65
C VAL A 122 13.98 -10.31 -10.35
N VAL A 123 14.05 -9.58 -9.24
CA VAL A 123 13.77 -10.10 -7.90
C VAL A 123 12.29 -10.40 -7.70
N MET A 124 11.39 -9.55 -8.21
CA MET A 124 9.93 -9.77 -8.06
C MET A 124 9.44 -11.06 -8.75
N PRO A 125 9.79 -11.36 -10.01
CA PRO A 125 9.47 -12.66 -10.60
C PRO A 125 10.08 -13.83 -9.84
N ALA A 126 11.34 -13.71 -9.39
CA ALA A 126 11.99 -14.77 -8.60
C ALA A 126 11.25 -15.03 -7.28
N LEU A 127 10.91 -13.98 -6.53
CA LEU A 127 10.10 -14.10 -5.30
C LEU A 127 8.72 -14.70 -5.59
N SER A 128 8.07 -14.27 -6.68
CA SER A 128 6.77 -14.80 -7.09
C SER A 128 6.84 -16.29 -7.39
N ILE A 129 7.85 -16.74 -8.13
CA ILE A 129 8.07 -18.15 -8.43
C ILE A 129 8.35 -18.94 -7.14
N CYS A 130 9.22 -18.44 -6.26
CA CYS A 130 9.50 -19.08 -4.97
C CYS A 130 8.24 -19.18 -4.10
N THR A 131 7.39 -18.15 -4.10
CA THR A 131 6.11 -18.14 -3.34
C THR A 131 5.17 -19.21 -3.87
N VAL A 132 5.00 -19.30 -5.20
CA VAL A 132 4.14 -20.33 -5.82
C VAL A 132 4.70 -21.72 -5.56
N LEU A 133 6.01 -21.93 -5.70
CA LEU A 133 6.64 -23.22 -5.41
C LEU A 133 6.48 -23.61 -3.94
N ALA A 134 6.74 -22.68 -3.00
CA ALA A 134 6.53 -22.91 -1.58
C ALA A 134 5.07 -23.26 -1.26
N MET A 135 4.11 -22.58 -1.87
CA MET A 135 2.69 -22.88 -1.73
C MET A 135 2.35 -24.29 -2.24
N ILE A 136 2.89 -24.68 -3.40
CA ILE A 136 2.64 -26.01 -3.98
C ILE A 136 3.17 -27.11 -3.04
N THR A 137 4.32 -26.94 -2.39
CA THR A 137 4.85 -27.94 -1.44
C THR A 137 3.92 -28.13 -0.23
N GLN A 138 3.15 -27.10 0.14
CA GLN A 138 2.24 -27.16 1.28
C GLN A 138 0.82 -27.59 0.91
N TRP A 139 0.53 -27.84 -0.37
CA TRP A 139 -0.82 -28.14 -0.87
C TRP A 139 -1.52 -29.27 -0.13
N HIS A 140 -0.77 -30.32 0.21
CA HIS A 140 -1.30 -31.51 0.92
C HIS A 140 -1.55 -31.27 2.41
N ASN A 141 -0.95 -30.20 2.99
CA ASN A 141 -1.13 -29.84 4.40
C ASN A 141 -2.36 -28.95 4.62
N ILE A 142 -3.02 -28.52 3.55
CA ILE A 142 -4.17 -27.63 3.61
C ILE A 142 -5.45 -28.46 3.70
N ASN A 143 -6.28 -28.18 4.69
CA ASN A 143 -7.61 -28.77 4.81
C ASN A 143 -8.58 -28.10 3.82
N TRP A 144 -8.78 -28.72 2.65
CA TRP A 144 -9.68 -28.26 1.60
C TRP A 144 -11.13 -28.66 1.87
N SER A 145 -11.73 -28.12 2.94
CA SER A 145 -13.16 -28.31 3.23
C SER A 145 -13.93 -27.01 3.02
N TRP A 146 -15.20 -27.13 2.67
CA TRP A 146 -16.08 -25.95 2.55
C TRP A 146 -16.20 -25.18 3.86
N ASP A 147 -16.22 -25.90 4.98
CA ASP A 147 -16.30 -25.30 6.32
C ASP A 147 -15.05 -24.46 6.66
N ALA A 148 -13.88 -24.85 6.13
CA ALA A 148 -12.64 -24.09 6.29
C ALA A 148 -12.58 -22.83 5.40
N LEU A 149 -13.30 -22.82 4.27
CA LEU A 149 -13.38 -21.66 3.35
C LEU A 149 -14.36 -20.59 3.84
N ILE A 150 -15.42 -20.99 4.55
CA ILE A 150 -16.44 -20.07 5.03
C ILE A 150 -15.94 -19.44 6.35
N PRO A 151 -15.92 -18.09 6.47
CA PRO A 151 -15.57 -17.45 7.72
C PRO A 151 -16.47 -17.92 8.87
N SER A 152 -15.85 -18.51 9.90
CA SER A 152 -16.56 -19.02 11.09
C SER A 152 -16.65 -17.99 12.20
N GLY A 153 -17.34 -18.29 13.31
CA GLY A 153 -17.64 -17.37 14.41
C GLY A 153 -16.48 -16.51 14.89
N ALA A 154 -15.26 -17.07 14.98
CA ALA A 154 -14.06 -16.33 15.41
C ALA A 154 -13.66 -15.16 14.49
N VAL A 155 -14.06 -15.17 13.21
CA VAL A 155 -13.84 -14.04 12.28
C VAL A 155 -14.78 -12.87 12.60
N PHE A 156 -15.93 -13.15 13.18
CA PHE A 156 -16.96 -12.17 13.53
C PHE A 156 -16.82 -11.60 14.94
N ASP A 157 -15.87 -12.09 15.74
CA ASP A 157 -15.50 -11.47 17.01
C ASP A 157 -14.76 -10.14 16.80
N LEU A 158 -14.68 -9.31 17.84
CA LEU A 158 -14.02 -7.99 17.76
C LEU A 158 -12.58 -8.10 17.21
N ALA A 159 -11.82 -9.07 17.68
CA ALA A 159 -10.44 -9.29 17.20
C ALA A 159 -10.39 -9.75 15.72
N GLY A 160 -11.32 -10.62 15.31
CA GLY A 160 -11.43 -11.08 13.94
C GLY A 160 -11.85 -9.98 12.97
N ILE A 161 -12.85 -9.17 13.35
CA ILE A 161 -13.28 -8.00 12.57
C ILE A 161 -12.13 -6.98 12.46
N ALA A 162 -11.43 -6.68 13.56
CA ALA A 162 -10.30 -5.77 13.56
C ALA A 162 -9.17 -6.27 12.64
N PHE A 163 -8.88 -7.57 12.67
CA PHE A 163 -7.92 -8.20 11.75
C PHE A 163 -8.37 -8.09 10.29
N CYS A 164 -9.64 -8.36 9.98
CA CYS A 164 -10.17 -8.19 8.62
C CYS A 164 -10.08 -6.74 8.15
N VAL A 165 -10.39 -5.78 9.01
CA VAL A 165 -10.25 -4.34 8.70
C VAL A 165 -8.80 -3.97 8.41
N ALA A 166 -7.86 -4.44 9.24
CA ALA A 166 -6.44 -4.23 9.02
C ALA A 166 -5.97 -4.86 7.71
N LEU A 167 -6.35 -6.11 7.44
CA LEU A 167 -6.05 -6.81 6.19
C LEU A 167 -6.61 -6.05 4.98
N ILE A 168 -7.92 -5.74 4.98
CA ILE A 168 -8.59 -5.05 3.88
C ILE A 168 -7.99 -3.64 3.70
N GLY A 169 -7.55 -2.98 4.75
CA GLY A 169 -6.97 -1.64 4.68
C GLY A 169 -5.86 -1.52 3.63
N TRP A 170 -4.95 -2.51 3.62
CA TRP A 170 -3.82 -2.57 2.69
C TRP A 170 -3.90 -3.71 1.66
N MET A 171 -5.03 -4.37 1.52
CA MET A 171 -5.23 -5.42 0.51
C MET A 171 -6.05 -4.88 -0.67
N PRO A 172 -5.50 -4.81 -1.89
CA PRO A 172 -4.09 -5.03 -2.25
C PRO A 172 -3.18 -3.89 -1.78
N SER A 173 -3.71 -2.71 -1.51
CA SER A 173 -3.03 -1.53 -0.96
C SER A 173 -4.03 -0.48 -0.44
N ALA A 174 -3.54 0.65 0.05
CA ALA A 174 -4.35 1.82 0.37
C ALA A 174 -4.82 2.55 -0.91
N ILE A 175 -6.05 3.09 -0.93
CA ILE A 175 -6.67 3.67 -2.14
C ILE A 175 -5.95 4.94 -2.64
N ASP A 176 -5.24 5.66 -1.78
CA ASP A 176 -4.45 6.83 -2.16
C ASP A 176 -3.38 6.53 -3.22
N ILE A 177 -2.93 5.27 -3.36
CA ILE A 177 -2.07 4.82 -4.47
C ILE A 177 -2.70 5.09 -5.84
N SER A 178 -4.02 5.18 -5.96
CA SER A 178 -4.67 5.59 -7.21
C SER A 178 -4.25 6.99 -7.65
N VAL A 179 -4.03 7.90 -6.70
CA VAL A 179 -3.49 9.25 -6.98
C VAL A 179 -2.03 9.16 -7.39
N TRP A 180 -1.22 8.34 -6.68
CA TRP A 180 0.18 8.13 -7.02
C TRP A 180 0.33 7.58 -8.44
N SER A 181 -0.44 6.56 -8.80
CA SER A 181 -0.42 5.96 -10.13
C SER A 181 -0.81 6.95 -11.22
N SER A 182 -1.74 7.86 -10.96
CA SER A 182 -2.08 8.95 -11.89
C SER A 182 -0.92 9.90 -12.13
N LEU A 183 -0.19 10.29 -11.07
CA LEU A 183 0.99 11.15 -11.16
C LEU A 183 2.16 10.44 -11.85
N TRP A 184 2.38 9.15 -11.56
CA TRP A 184 3.44 8.37 -12.22
C TRP A 184 3.14 8.09 -13.70
N THR A 185 1.87 7.93 -14.08
CA THR A 185 1.48 7.82 -15.49
C THR A 185 1.88 9.07 -16.26
N LEU A 186 1.64 10.25 -15.68
CA LEU A 186 2.05 11.53 -16.27
C LEU A 186 3.57 11.71 -16.32
N ALA A 187 4.26 11.39 -15.20
CA ALA A 187 5.72 11.50 -15.14
C ALA A 187 6.41 10.56 -16.14
N ARG A 188 5.87 9.35 -16.37
CA ARG A 188 6.36 8.42 -17.40
C ARG A 188 6.13 8.98 -18.82
N ALA A 189 4.97 9.58 -19.06
CA ALA A 189 4.64 10.23 -20.33
C ALA A 189 5.60 11.38 -20.65
N ASP A 190 5.86 12.24 -19.66
CA ASP A 190 6.78 13.36 -19.80
C ASP A 190 8.21 12.88 -20.06
N HIS A 191 8.68 11.88 -19.34
CA HIS A 191 10.01 11.30 -19.52
C HIS A 191 10.20 10.61 -20.89
N SER A 192 9.17 9.93 -21.40
CA SER A 192 9.21 9.23 -22.69
C SER A 192 8.93 10.14 -23.88
N GLY A 193 8.40 11.33 -23.66
CA GLY A 193 7.94 12.25 -24.70
C GLY A 193 6.73 11.73 -25.49
N THR A 194 6.06 10.66 -25.03
CA THR A 194 4.93 10.04 -25.71
C THR A 194 3.68 10.11 -24.84
N LYS A 195 2.53 10.43 -25.46
CA LYS A 195 1.26 10.37 -24.75
C LYS A 195 0.94 8.92 -24.34
N PRO A 196 0.51 8.67 -23.09
CA PRO A 196 0.13 7.34 -22.67
C PRO A 196 -1.12 6.88 -23.45
N GLU A 197 -1.01 5.74 -24.10
CA GLU A 197 -2.17 5.13 -24.74
C GLU A 197 -3.06 4.48 -23.67
N PRO A 198 -4.35 4.89 -23.54
CA PRO A 198 -5.22 4.41 -22.46
C PRO A 198 -5.32 2.88 -22.38
N ARG A 199 -5.35 2.20 -23.53
CA ARG A 199 -5.43 0.73 -23.58
C ARG A 199 -4.20 0.07 -22.95
N ASN A 200 -3.00 0.56 -23.26
CA ASN A 200 -1.76 0.00 -22.74
C ASN A 200 -1.60 0.28 -21.24
N VAL A 201 -1.99 1.48 -20.79
CA VAL A 201 -1.97 1.84 -19.37
C VAL A 201 -2.93 0.97 -18.57
N LEU A 202 -4.12 0.69 -19.09
CA LEU A 202 -5.09 -0.17 -18.42
C LEU A 202 -4.66 -1.63 -18.42
N LEU A 203 -4.06 -2.12 -19.50
CA LEU A 203 -3.53 -3.48 -19.56
C LEU A 203 -2.39 -3.68 -18.54
N ASP A 204 -1.47 -2.74 -18.46
CA ASP A 204 -0.36 -2.75 -17.46
C ASP A 204 -0.92 -2.78 -16.03
N PHE A 205 -1.91 -1.94 -15.75
CA PHE A 205 -2.60 -1.93 -14.47
C PHE A 205 -3.32 -3.26 -14.19
N ASP A 206 -4.14 -3.75 -15.11
CA ASP A 206 -4.97 -4.95 -14.92
C ASP A 206 -4.08 -6.19 -14.70
N VAL A 207 -2.97 -6.33 -15.43
CA VAL A 207 -1.99 -7.42 -15.25
C VAL A 207 -1.29 -7.32 -13.89
N GLY A 208 -0.83 -6.13 -13.51
CA GLY A 208 -0.19 -5.91 -12.21
C GLY A 208 -1.13 -6.17 -11.06
N TYR A 209 -2.37 -5.71 -11.15
CA TYR A 209 -3.39 -5.91 -10.11
C TYR A 209 -3.76 -7.39 -9.93
N LEU A 210 -3.98 -8.10 -11.05
CA LEU A 210 -4.26 -9.54 -11.00
C LEU A 210 -3.08 -10.34 -10.46
N GLY A 211 -1.85 -9.98 -10.88
CA GLY A 211 -0.63 -10.59 -10.35
C GLY A 211 -0.50 -10.43 -8.82
N THR A 212 -0.82 -9.24 -8.30
CA THR A 212 -0.86 -8.97 -6.85
C THR A 212 -1.89 -9.83 -6.14
N LEU A 213 -3.10 -9.98 -6.70
CA LEU A 213 -4.13 -10.86 -6.15
C LEU A 213 -3.66 -12.32 -6.10
N LEU A 214 -3.10 -12.84 -7.19
CA LEU A 214 -2.61 -14.22 -7.26
C LEU A 214 -1.50 -14.50 -6.23
N LEU A 215 -0.57 -13.56 -6.07
CA LEU A 215 0.48 -13.67 -5.05
C LEU A 215 -0.10 -13.61 -3.63
N ALA A 216 -1.07 -12.74 -3.38
CA ALA A 216 -1.73 -12.67 -2.07
C ALA A 216 -2.43 -14.00 -1.72
N LEU A 217 -3.11 -14.63 -2.68
CA LEU A 217 -3.71 -15.94 -2.49
C LEU A 217 -2.66 -17.02 -2.21
N ALA A 218 -1.54 -17.00 -2.94
CA ALA A 218 -0.44 -17.92 -2.70
C ALA A 218 0.16 -17.76 -1.29
N PHE A 219 0.30 -16.52 -0.80
CA PHE A 219 0.74 -16.25 0.58
C PHE A 219 -0.23 -16.75 1.63
N VAL A 220 -1.54 -16.56 1.44
CA VAL A 220 -2.56 -17.09 2.36
C VAL A 220 -2.50 -18.61 2.41
N LEU A 221 -2.36 -19.27 1.27
CA LEU A 221 -2.26 -20.74 1.18
C LEU A 221 -0.96 -21.24 1.84
N LEU A 222 0.17 -20.59 1.58
CA LEU A 222 1.44 -20.92 2.23
C LEU A 222 1.35 -20.81 3.76
N GLY A 223 0.82 -19.68 4.25
CA GLY A 223 0.62 -19.46 5.68
C GLY A 223 -0.37 -20.44 6.31
N THR A 224 -1.43 -20.81 5.57
CA THR A 224 -2.39 -21.81 6.02
C THR A 224 -1.74 -23.19 6.15
N GLY A 225 -0.95 -23.63 5.17
CA GLY A 225 -0.33 -24.95 5.18
C GLY A 225 0.76 -25.11 6.25
N LEU A 226 1.45 -24.00 6.61
CA LEU A 226 2.58 -24.06 7.55
C LEU A 226 2.24 -23.65 8.99
N MET A 227 1.32 -22.71 9.17
CA MET A 227 1.08 -22.11 10.49
C MET A 227 -0.28 -22.44 11.08
N HIS A 228 -1.31 -22.62 10.22
CA HIS A 228 -2.66 -22.87 10.70
C HIS A 228 -2.78 -24.26 11.33
N GLY A 229 -3.26 -24.30 12.56
CA GLY A 229 -3.39 -25.57 13.33
C GLY A 229 -2.12 -26.00 14.07
N GLN A 230 -0.98 -25.30 13.90
CA GLN A 230 0.27 -25.60 14.61
C GLN A 230 0.48 -24.74 15.87
N GLY A 231 -0.48 -23.89 16.23
CA GLY A 231 -0.36 -23.01 17.40
C GLY A 231 0.68 -21.90 17.29
N LEU A 232 1.23 -21.69 16.08
CA LEU A 232 2.21 -20.63 15.84
C LEU A 232 1.51 -19.27 15.79
N THR A 233 1.99 -18.34 16.61
CA THR A 233 1.54 -16.94 16.64
C THR A 233 2.58 -16.05 15.97
N PHE A 234 2.12 -14.92 15.42
CA PHE A 234 3.03 -13.91 14.89
C PHE A 234 3.76 -13.18 16.02
N GLU A 235 5.04 -12.95 15.81
CA GLU A 235 5.88 -12.22 16.75
C GLU A 235 5.59 -10.71 16.71
N ASN A 236 5.60 -10.07 17.87
CA ASN A 236 5.35 -8.63 18.04
C ASN A 236 6.58 -7.74 17.72
N SER A 237 7.69 -8.32 17.29
CA SER A 237 8.89 -7.62 16.88
C SER A 237 9.05 -7.70 15.37
N ALA A 238 9.36 -6.58 14.71
CA ALA A 238 9.52 -6.51 13.27
C ALA A 238 10.61 -7.47 12.75
N SER A 239 11.75 -7.59 13.45
CA SER A 239 12.84 -8.50 13.04
C SER A 239 12.45 -9.97 13.22
N LYS A 240 11.81 -10.33 14.33
CA LYS A 240 11.36 -11.70 14.57
C LYS A 240 10.23 -12.09 13.61
N PHE A 241 9.28 -11.19 13.36
CA PHE A 241 8.25 -11.41 12.34
C PHE A 241 8.84 -11.63 10.95
N ALA A 242 9.82 -10.82 10.54
CA ALA A 242 10.51 -10.98 9.28
C ALA A 242 11.28 -12.31 9.20
N ALA A 243 11.94 -12.73 10.29
CA ALA A 243 12.58 -14.04 10.37
C ALA A 243 11.56 -15.17 10.20
N GLN A 244 10.39 -15.11 10.87
CA GLN A 244 9.31 -16.08 10.67
C GLN A 244 8.88 -16.17 9.20
N VAL A 245 8.71 -15.02 8.52
CA VAL A 245 8.32 -15.00 7.09
C VAL A 245 9.40 -15.68 6.23
N ILE A 246 10.68 -15.41 6.46
CA ILE A 246 11.79 -16.07 5.74
C ILE A 246 11.79 -17.58 6.04
N ASP A 247 11.53 -17.98 7.29
CA ASP A 247 11.51 -19.38 7.72
C ASP A 247 10.35 -20.18 7.10
N LEU A 248 9.22 -19.55 6.76
CA LEU A 248 8.15 -20.21 5.99
C LEU A 248 8.67 -20.76 4.64
N TYR A 249 9.52 -20.00 3.97
CA TYR A 249 10.13 -20.44 2.71
C TYR A 249 11.22 -21.49 2.91
N THR A 250 12.06 -21.32 3.94
CA THR A 250 13.12 -22.29 4.20
C THR A 250 12.59 -23.64 4.63
N THR A 251 11.49 -23.65 5.38
CA THR A 251 10.77 -24.89 5.73
C THR A 251 10.18 -25.58 4.50
N SER A 252 9.68 -24.80 3.54
CA SER A 252 9.03 -25.33 2.34
C SER A 252 10.01 -25.76 1.24
N LEU A 253 11.06 -24.96 1.02
CA LEU A 253 11.96 -25.08 -0.14
C LEU A 253 13.37 -25.61 0.25
N GLY A 254 13.69 -25.63 1.55
CA GLY A 254 15.00 -25.99 2.06
C GLY A 254 15.92 -24.80 2.34
N GLY A 255 17.05 -25.03 3.00
CA GLY A 255 17.96 -24.00 3.48
C GLY A 255 18.55 -23.06 2.41
N TRP A 256 18.62 -23.51 1.17
CA TRP A 256 19.09 -22.69 0.04
C TRP A 256 18.17 -21.48 -0.23
N ALA A 257 16.90 -21.56 0.16
CA ALA A 257 15.93 -20.49 -0.05
C ALA A 257 16.23 -19.26 0.85
N ARG A 258 16.85 -19.45 2.01
CA ARG A 258 17.10 -18.38 2.98
C ARG A 258 17.84 -17.17 2.39
N PRO A 259 19.03 -17.30 1.75
CA PRO A 259 19.70 -16.15 1.16
C PRO A 259 18.92 -15.53 -0.01
N VAL A 260 18.24 -16.34 -0.81
CA VAL A 260 17.45 -15.84 -1.96
C VAL A 260 16.24 -15.02 -1.47
N ILE A 261 15.46 -15.59 -0.57
CA ILE A 261 14.25 -14.94 -0.02
C ILE A 261 14.62 -13.73 0.84
N GLY A 262 15.67 -13.84 1.69
CA GLY A 262 16.13 -12.71 2.51
C GLY A 262 16.58 -11.52 1.65
N THR A 263 17.36 -11.76 0.60
CA THR A 263 17.78 -10.73 -0.36
C THR A 263 16.58 -10.15 -1.10
N ALA A 264 15.65 -10.99 -1.57
CA ALA A 264 14.46 -10.58 -2.26
C ALA A 264 13.56 -9.71 -1.35
N ALA A 265 13.29 -10.17 -0.14
CA ALA A 265 12.50 -9.43 0.85
C ALA A 265 13.12 -8.06 1.17
N PHE A 266 14.45 -8.02 1.39
CA PHE A 266 15.18 -6.78 1.63
C PHE A 266 15.03 -5.79 0.46
N LEU A 267 15.27 -6.21 -0.77
CA LEU A 267 15.20 -5.34 -1.95
C LEU A 267 13.77 -4.85 -2.22
N VAL A 268 12.77 -5.73 -2.07
CA VAL A 268 11.37 -5.37 -2.21
C VAL A 268 10.94 -4.35 -1.16
N MET A 269 11.32 -4.57 0.10
CA MET A 269 10.98 -3.64 1.18
C MET A 269 11.71 -2.31 1.05
N LEU A 270 12.99 -2.32 0.65
CA LEU A 270 13.73 -1.09 0.36
C LEU A 270 13.07 -0.30 -0.78
N SER A 271 12.68 -0.98 -1.87
CA SER A 271 11.94 -0.34 -2.97
C SER A 271 10.61 0.24 -2.49
N THR A 272 9.90 -0.45 -1.62
CA THR A 272 8.63 0.05 -1.05
C THR A 272 8.87 1.32 -0.23
N VAL A 273 9.91 1.38 0.60
CA VAL A 273 10.28 2.62 1.32
C VAL A 273 10.58 3.74 0.34
N VAL A 274 11.45 3.50 -0.66
CA VAL A 274 11.79 4.52 -1.69
C VAL A 274 10.54 5.02 -2.41
N THR A 275 9.64 4.10 -2.76
CA THR A 275 8.36 4.45 -3.41
C THR A 275 7.49 5.34 -2.53
N VAL A 276 7.32 5.00 -1.25
CA VAL A 276 6.48 5.76 -0.30
C VAL A 276 7.06 7.14 -0.01
N VAL A 277 8.38 7.23 0.21
CA VAL A 277 9.05 8.51 0.51
C VAL A 277 9.21 9.40 -0.72
N ASP A 278 9.06 8.90 -1.95
CA ASP A 278 8.91 9.70 -3.17
C ASP A 278 7.45 10.12 -3.41
N ALA A 279 6.51 9.18 -3.24
CA ALA A 279 5.12 9.40 -3.61
C ALA A 279 4.41 10.46 -2.76
N PHE A 280 4.50 10.41 -1.43
CA PHE A 280 3.83 11.39 -0.57
C PHE A 280 4.33 12.82 -0.80
N PRO A 281 5.64 13.12 -0.86
CA PRO A 281 6.12 14.44 -1.21
C PRO A 281 5.67 14.91 -2.60
N ARG A 282 5.62 14.02 -3.57
CA ARG A 282 5.13 14.32 -4.93
C ARG A 282 3.65 14.66 -4.91
N VAL A 283 2.84 13.90 -4.18
CA VAL A 283 1.41 14.18 -3.97
C VAL A 283 1.21 15.52 -3.28
N LEU A 284 1.96 15.82 -2.21
CA LEU A 284 1.85 17.09 -1.50
C LEU A 284 2.28 18.28 -2.37
N ALA A 285 3.34 18.14 -3.16
CA ALA A 285 3.76 19.17 -4.10
C ALA A 285 2.69 19.46 -5.16
N ALA A 286 2.10 18.42 -5.75
CA ALA A 286 0.99 18.55 -6.69
C ALA A 286 -0.27 19.11 -6.03
N LEU A 287 -0.59 18.67 -4.81
CA LEU A 287 -1.74 19.16 -4.04
C LEU A 287 -1.65 20.65 -3.74
N VAL A 288 -0.46 21.14 -3.35
CA VAL A 288 -0.23 22.58 -3.11
C VAL A 288 -0.48 23.38 -4.38
N VAL A 289 -0.06 22.90 -5.54
CA VAL A 289 -0.36 23.55 -6.83
C VAL A 289 -1.86 23.60 -7.06
N GLN A 290 -2.57 22.47 -6.92
CA GLN A 290 -4.02 22.42 -7.12
C GLN A 290 -4.79 23.30 -6.12
N MET A 291 -4.33 23.37 -4.87
CA MET A 291 -4.90 24.29 -3.87
C MET A 291 -4.69 25.76 -4.25
N ARG A 292 -3.49 26.15 -4.68
CA ARG A 292 -3.24 27.51 -5.16
C ARG A 292 -4.18 27.89 -6.30
N LEU A 293 -4.33 27.01 -7.30
CA LEU A 293 -5.27 27.19 -8.42
C LEU A 293 -6.73 27.28 -7.95
N ALA A 294 -7.13 26.53 -6.93
CA ALA A 294 -8.50 26.51 -6.43
C ALA A 294 -8.86 27.77 -5.60
N PHE A 295 -7.90 28.34 -4.86
CA PHE A 295 -8.15 29.40 -3.90
C PHE A 295 -7.64 30.78 -4.34
N SER A 296 -6.84 30.89 -5.43
CA SER A 296 -6.39 32.15 -5.97
C SER A 296 -7.30 32.64 -7.10
N PRO A 297 -7.91 33.85 -6.98
CA PRO A 297 -8.77 34.41 -8.01
C PRO A 297 -8.05 34.81 -9.30
N GLN A 298 -6.71 34.97 -9.25
CA GLN A 298 -5.89 35.49 -10.35
C GLN A 298 -5.13 34.42 -11.15
N SER A 299 -5.33 33.13 -10.84
CA SER A 299 -4.70 32.05 -11.59
C SER A 299 -5.39 31.89 -12.94
N THR A 300 -4.80 32.43 -14.00
CA THR A 300 -5.25 32.26 -15.37
C THR A 300 -4.95 30.83 -15.82
N ALA A 301 -5.82 30.29 -16.67
CA ALA A 301 -5.68 28.94 -17.26
C ALA A 301 -4.38 28.73 -18.10
N GLY A 302 -3.51 29.72 -18.14
CA GLY A 302 -2.22 29.72 -18.83
C GLY A 302 -1.00 29.43 -17.95
N ASP A 303 -1.15 29.36 -16.61
CA ASP A 303 -0.04 29.01 -15.72
C ASP A 303 0.21 27.50 -15.82
N SER A 304 1.10 27.11 -16.72
CA SER A 304 1.62 25.74 -16.84
C SER A 304 2.54 25.44 -15.66
N PHE A 305 1.99 24.92 -14.57
CA PHE A 305 2.79 24.37 -13.50
C PHE A 305 3.31 22.99 -13.91
N PRO A 306 4.58 22.64 -13.61
CA PRO A 306 5.10 21.31 -13.89
C PRO A 306 4.18 20.26 -13.25
N PRO A 307 3.90 19.14 -13.92
CA PRO A 307 3.10 18.05 -13.36
C PRO A 307 3.64 17.54 -12.02
N GLU A 308 4.93 17.72 -11.79
CA GLU A 308 5.65 17.30 -10.57
C GLU A 308 5.54 18.27 -9.39
N GLY A 309 4.92 19.44 -9.57
CA GLY A 309 4.83 20.45 -8.53
C GLY A 309 6.13 21.24 -8.27
N ASP A 310 6.12 22.06 -7.20
CA ASP A 310 7.27 22.85 -6.79
C ASP A 310 8.33 21.97 -6.09
N ARG A 311 9.56 21.96 -6.63
CA ARG A 311 10.70 21.21 -6.05
C ARG A 311 11.01 21.59 -4.59
N ARG A 312 10.75 22.85 -4.20
CA ARG A 312 10.94 23.29 -2.80
C ARG A 312 9.91 22.62 -1.89
N VAL A 313 8.65 22.60 -2.32
CA VAL A 313 7.58 21.91 -1.59
C VAL A 313 7.88 20.41 -1.49
N TYR A 314 8.30 19.78 -2.59
CA TYR A 314 8.71 18.38 -2.57
C TYR A 314 9.80 18.10 -1.52
N ARG A 315 10.91 18.87 -1.53
CA ARG A 315 12.01 18.66 -0.58
C ARG A 315 11.60 18.91 0.87
N ALA A 316 10.83 19.97 1.12
CA ALA A 316 10.31 20.27 2.46
C ALA A 316 9.37 19.15 2.95
N SER A 317 8.45 18.71 2.10
CA SER A 317 7.53 17.60 2.41
C SER A 317 8.27 16.28 2.66
N PHE A 318 9.33 16.01 1.89
CA PHE A 318 10.19 14.84 2.11
C PHE A 318 10.86 14.88 3.49
N ALA A 319 11.46 16.02 3.86
CA ALA A 319 12.11 16.16 5.15
C ALA A 319 11.10 16.04 6.31
N VAL A 320 9.93 16.68 6.19
CA VAL A 320 8.85 16.60 7.18
C VAL A 320 8.31 15.17 7.30
N LEU A 321 8.13 14.48 6.18
CA LEU A 321 7.66 13.09 6.17
C LEU A 321 8.62 12.15 6.89
N CYS A 322 9.92 12.22 6.57
CA CYS A 322 10.94 11.39 7.21
C CYS A 322 11.06 11.71 8.72
N ALA A 323 11.07 12.99 9.09
CA ALA A 323 11.12 13.41 10.48
C ALA A 323 9.88 12.96 11.26
N GLY A 324 8.68 13.12 10.68
CA GLY A 324 7.42 12.68 11.29
C GLY A 324 7.32 11.17 11.45
N ALA A 325 7.77 10.40 10.45
CA ALA A 325 7.83 8.95 10.54
C ALA A 325 8.80 8.47 11.64
N LEU A 326 9.99 9.08 11.72
CA LEU A 326 10.94 8.79 12.81
C LEU A 326 10.39 9.21 14.18
N ALA A 327 9.70 10.34 14.26
CA ALA A 327 9.06 10.79 15.50
C ALA A 327 8.02 9.75 15.99
N ILE A 328 7.21 9.20 15.10
CA ILE A 328 6.27 8.11 15.44
C ILE A 328 7.02 6.88 15.95
N LEU A 329 8.14 6.51 15.32
CA LEU A 329 8.93 5.35 15.75
C LEU A 329 9.60 5.56 17.11
N ILE A 330 10.00 6.80 17.44
CA ILE A 330 10.67 7.13 18.71
C ILE A 330 9.67 7.24 19.85
N TRP A 331 8.54 7.91 19.63
CA TRP A 331 7.63 8.30 20.71
C TRP A 331 6.24 7.65 20.68
N GLY A 332 5.81 7.19 19.50
CA GLY A 332 4.44 6.70 19.27
C GLY A 332 4.30 5.18 19.27
N MET A 333 5.40 4.42 19.33
CA MET A 333 5.37 2.97 19.17
C MET A 333 5.21 2.25 20.51
N SER A 334 3.99 1.76 20.78
CA SER A 334 3.74 0.83 21.88
C SER A 334 4.10 -0.62 21.52
N SER A 335 3.81 -1.02 20.27
CA SER A 335 4.18 -2.31 19.69
C SER A 335 4.16 -2.24 18.16
N PHE A 336 4.89 -3.15 17.51
CA PHE A 336 4.90 -3.28 16.03
C PHE A 336 3.49 -3.53 15.48
N THR A 337 2.76 -4.49 16.04
CA THR A 337 1.40 -4.83 15.59
C THR A 337 0.42 -3.68 15.77
N ALA A 338 0.45 -2.97 16.90
CA ALA A 338 -0.43 -1.83 17.13
C ALA A 338 -0.21 -0.69 16.10
N LEU A 339 1.04 -0.45 15.70
CA LEU A 339 1.34 0.55 14.69
C LEU A 339 0.84 0.12 13.29
N VAL A 340 1.02 -1.15 12.94
CA VAL A 340 0.50 -1.73 11.69
C VAL A 340 -1.03 -1.64 11.67
N ASP A 341 -1.70 -2.06 12.74
CA ASP A 341 -3.16 -2.03 12.86
C ASP A 341 -3.71 -0.60 12.76
N LEU A 342 -3.04 0.36 13.36
CA LEU A 342 -3.41 1.77 13.25
C LEU A 342 -3.33 2.26 11.80
N ALA A 343 -2.20 2.06 11.13
CA ALA A 343 -1.98 2.55 9.78
C ALA A 343 -2.95 1.90 8.77
N THR A 344 -3.17 0.59 8.90
CA THR A 344 -4.07 -0.17 8.02
C THR A 344 -5.55 0.18 8.27
N THR A 345 -5.94 0.38 9.52
CA THR A 345 -7.30 0.83 9.89
C THR A 345 -7.58 2.23 9.36
N LEU A 346 -6.64 3.17 9.50
CA LEU A 346 -6.80 4.51 8.92
C LEU A 346 -6.97 4.44 7.41
N SER A 347 -6.15 3.65 6.72
CA SER A 347 -6.28 3.43 5.27
C SER A 347 -7.61 2.80 4.87
N PHE A 348 -8.14 1.88 5.69
CA PHE A 348 -9.45 1.29 5.49
C PHE A 348 -10.58 2.34 5.59
N LEU A 349 -10.55 3.18 6.61
CA LEU A 349 -11.57 4.21 6.84
C LEU A 349 -11.57 5.31 5.77
N THR A 350 -10.42 5.60 5.16
CA THR A 350 -10.32 6.58 4.07
C THR A 350 -10.79 6.03 2.71
N ALA A 351 -10.81 4.71 2.55
CA ALA A 351 -11.07 4.04 1.29
C ALA A 351 -12.41 4.42 0.62
N PRO A 352 -13.57 4.43 1.29
CA PRO A 352 -14.84 4.77 0.63
C PRO A 352 -14.88 6.21 0.10
N VAL A 353 -14.24 7.14 0.81
CA VAL A 353 -14.18 8.56 0.41
C VAL A 353 -13.35 8.72 -0.86
N LEU A 354 -12.16 8.12 -0.90
CA LEU A 354 -11.28 8.18 -2.06
C LEU A 354 -11.86 7.42 -3.26
N SER A 355 -12.51 6.28 -3.02
CA SER A 355 -13.22 5.54 -4.06
C SER A 355 -14.32 6.38 -4.71
N TYR A 356 -15.07 7.14 -3.91
CA TYR A 356 -16.09 8.06 -4.40
C TYR A 356 -15.48 9.23 -5.21
N PHE A 357 -14.38 9.82 -4.75
CA PHE A 357 -13.70 10.90 -5.50
C PHE A 357 -13.17 10.40 -6.84
N ASN A 358 -12.59 9.22 -6.88
CA ASN A 358 -12.11 8.58 -8.11
C ASN A 358 -13.26 8.30 -9.09
N HIS A 359 -14.37 7.76 -8.57
CA HIS A 359 -15.56 7.50 -9.36
C HIS A 359 -16.08 8.80 -9.99
N ARG A 360 -16.19 9.87 -9.22
CA ARG A 360 -16.64 11.17 -9.75
C ARG A 360 -15.67 11.76 -10.75
N ALA A 361 -14.36 11.63 -10.54
CA ALA A 361 -13.35 12.13 -11.46
C ALA A 361 -13.45 11.48 -12.84
N ILE A 362 -13.52 10.14 -12.89
CA ILE A 362 -13.52 9.41 -14.17
C ILE A 362 -14.81 9.61 -14.98
N HIS A 363 -15.92 9.99 -14.35
CA HIS A 363 -17.19 10.28 -15.01
C HIS A 363 -17.41 11.79 -15.28
N ALA A 364 -16.41 12.63 -15.02
CA ALA A 364 -16.51 14.07 -15.24
C ALA A 364 -16.50 14.41 -16.75
N ALA A 365 -16.98 15.60 -17.08
CA ALA A 365 -17.18 16.04 -18.46
C ALA A 365 -15.86 16.17 -19.27
N GLU A 366 -14.73 16.36 -18.60
CA GLU A 366 -13.41 16.44 -19.24
C GLU A 366 -12.88 15.10 -19.72
N VAL A 367 -13.44 13.98 -19.25
CA VAL A 367 -13.05 12.64 -19.71
C VAL A 367 -13.83 12.32 -20.99
N PRO A 368 -13.16 12.01 -22.11
CA PRO A 368 -13.84 11.62 -23.35
C PRO A 368 -14.79 10.44 -23.11
N LYS A 369 -16.00 10.50 -23.67
CA LYS A 369 -17.06 9.49 -23.41
C LYS A 369 -16.65 8.06 -23.79
N ASP A 370 -15.83 7.90 -24.82
CA ASP A 370 -15.28 6.64 -25.29
C ASP A 370 -14.21 6.06 -24.32
N GLN A 371 -13.67 6.90 -23.42
CA GLN A 371 -12.68 6.53 -22.42
C GLN A 371 -13.28 6.47 -21.00
N GLN A 372 -14.53 6.84 -20.83
CA GLN A 372 -15.25 6.65 -19.58
C GLN A 372 -15.55 5.15 -19.34
N PRO A 373 -15.67 4.72 -18.07
CA PRO A 373 -16.07 3.37 -17.74
C PRO A 373 -17.45 3.03 -18.34
N GLY A 374 -17.59 1.84 -18.93
CA GLY A 374 -18.89 1.34 -19.36
C GLY A 374 -19.85 1.09 -18.17
N ALA A 375 -21.14 0.89 -18.47
CA ALA A 375 -22.19 0.74 -17.47
C ALA A 375 -21.89 -0.34 -16.42
N GLY A 376 -21.33 -1.49 -16.80
CA GLY A 376 -20.95 -2.56 -15.88
C GLY A 376 -19.90 -2.12 -14.85
N MET A 377 -18.83 -1.44 -15.29
CA MET A 377 -17.79 -0.92 -14.39
C MET A 377 -18.31 0.22 -13.50
N THR A 378 -19.19 1.07 -14.02
CA THR A 378 -19.85 2.13 -13.26
C THR A 378 -20.71 1.54 -12.14
N THR A 379 -21.55 0.55 -12.46
CA THR A 379 -22.38 -0.15 -11.45
C THR A 379 -21.51 -0.86 -10.42
N TRP A 380 -20.47 -1.58 -10.86
CA TRP A 380 -19.52 -2.22 -9.95
C TRP A 380 -18.87 -1.22 -9.00
N SER A 381 -18.42 -0.08 -9.51
CA SER A 381 -17.83 0.97 -8.69
C SER A 381 -18.80 1.51 -7.62
N TRP A 382 -20.08 1.72 -7.95
CA TRP A 382 -21.07 2.14 -6.96
C TRP A 382 -21.32 1.08 -5.89
N ILE A 383 -21.47 -0.19 -6.29
CA ILE A 383 -21.61 -1.31 -5.33
C ILE A 383 -20.38 -1.35 -4.42
N ALA A 384 -19.20 -1.21 -4.97
CA ALA A 384 -17.95 -1.21 -4.23
C ALA A 384 -17.86 -0.06 -3.20
N ILE A 385 -18.25 1.16 -3.58
CA ILE A 385 -18.28 2.32 -2.68
C ILE A 385 -19.26 2.08 -1.52
N VAL A 386 -20.46 1.59 -1.84
CA VAL A 386 -21.51 1.31 -0.82
C VAL A 386 -21.03 0.23 0.15
N LEU A 387 -20.44 -0.86 -0.35
CA LEU A 387 -19.91 -1.93 0.51
C LEU A 387 -18.76 -1.44 1.40
N GLN A 388 -17.82 -0.66 0.87
CA GLN A 388 -16.74 -0.06 1.65
C GLN A 388 -17.29 0.86 2.75
N ALA A 389 -18.25 1.73 2.41
CA ALA A 389 -18.86 2.66 3.37
C ALA A 389 -19.65 1.90 4.44
N ALA A 390 -20.46 0.92 4.06
CA ALA A 390 -21.26 0.13 4.99
C ALA A 390 -20.35 -0.63 5.97
N PHE A 391 -19.26 -1.23 5.49
CA PHE A 391 -18.33 -1.96 6.34
C PHE A 391 -17.52 -1.02 7.24
N ALA A 392 -17.12 0.16 6.76
CA ALA A 392 -16.47 1.17 7.58
C ALA A 392 -17.39 1.68 8.71
N LEU A 393 -18.65 1.97 8.42
CA LEU A 393 -19.65 2.36 9.41
C LEU A 393 -19.94 1.24 10.42
N TYR A 394 -20.08 0.01 9.94
CA TYR A 394 -20.26 -1.17 10.80
C TYR A 394 -19.10 -1.34 11.79
N PHE A 395 -17.85 -1.23 11.29
CA PHE A 395 -16.66 -1.31 12.13
C PHE A 395 -16.62 -0.20 13.19
N LEU A 396 -16.91 1.05 12.81
CA LEU A 396 -16.95 2.17 13.76
C LEU A 396 -18.04 1.97 14.81
N TRP A 397 -19.24 1.54 14.39
CA TRP A 397 -20.32 1.23 15.33
C TRP A 397 -19.97 0.08 16.28
N PHE A 398 -19.35 -0.98 15.76
CA PHE A 398 -18.95 -2.14 16.54
C PHE A 398 -17.85 -1.81 17.54
N LYS A 399 -16.91 -0.93 17.19
CA LYS A 399 -15.77 -0.54 18.03
C LYS A 399 -16.11 0.52 19.07
N PHE A 400 -17.03 1.44 18.76
CA PHE A 400 -17.33 2.61 19.58
C PHE A 400 -18.82 2.72 19.99
N GLY A 401 -19.67 1.79 19.55
CA GLY A 401 -21.09 1.78 19.83
C GLY A 401 -21.43 1.33 21.28
N PRO A 402 -22.70 1.46 21.69
CA PRO A 402 -23.13 1.18 23.06
C PRO A 402 -22.93 -0.27 23.51
N SER A 403 -22.66 -1.20 22.58
CA SER A 403 -22.41 -2.62 22.86
C SER A 403 -20.93 -2.92 23.13
N ALA A 404 -20.05 -1.93 23.11
CA ALA A 404 -18.62 -2.06 23.38
C ALA A 404 -18.24 -1.80 24.86
N ALA A 405 -19.24 -1.52 25.72
CA ALA A 405 -19.10 -1.27 27.16
C ALA A 405 -19.41 -2.52 27.99
#